data_20a8dc07b696d25b04f0293f523cc037
#
_entry.id   20a8dc07b696d25b04f0293f523cc037
#
_cell.length_a   1.000
_cell.length_b   1.000
_cell.length_c   1.000
_cell.angle_alpha   90.00
_cell.angle_beta   90.00
_cell.angle_gamma   90.00
#
_symmetry.space_group_name_H-M   'P 1'
#
loop_
_entity.id
_entity.type
_entity.pdbx_description
1 polymer ?
#
loop_
_entity_poly.entity_id
_entity_poly.type
_entity_poly.pdbx_seq_one_letter_code
_entity_poly.pdbx_strand_id
1 'polypeptide(L)'
;IGNTPLIKLNRVVEGFKGNYFTKFEAFNPGHSNKDRIAFHIIEEAERSGLLKPGATIIETTSGNTGFSLAMVSMIKGYNCILAVSSKSSKDKINMLSAMGAQVHVCPANVVADDPRSYYEVAKRLHSEIKESIYINQYFNELNVEAHYRSTGPEIWEQTMGQITHLVASSGTGGTISGSAKFLKEQNPDVQIVGVDAYGSVLKKYHETQELDPKEIYPYRIEGLGKNLIPTATHFEYIDRFVKVTDEESAHTAREVTRKEGMFVGYTSGAAMQAVKQLVEEDYFDKSSKVVIMFPDHGSRYMSKI
;
A
#
# COMPACT_ATOMS: atom_id res chain seq x y z
N ILE A 1 -9.97 -11.07 7.45
CA ILE A 1 -8.89 -10.22 6.89
C ILE A 1 -7.59 -10.99 7.03
N GLY A 2 -6.73 -10.92 6.02
CA GLY A 2 -5.52 -11.73 5.96
C GLY A 2 -5.75 -13.15 5.45
N ASN A 3 -4.77 -14.03 5.64
CA ASN A 3 -4.72 -15.38 5.04
C ASN A 3 -4.97 -15.37 3.53
N THR A 4 -4.48 -14.33 2.87
CA THR A 4 -4.61 -14.19 1.42
C THR A 4 -3.73 -15.23 0.70
N PRO A 5 -4.11 -15.70 -0.49
CA PRO A 5 -3.37 -16.74 -1.17
C PRO A 5 -1.99 -16.27 -1.65
N LEU A 6 -1.04 -17.20 -1.62
CA LEU A 6 0.21 -17.11 -2.36
C LEU A 6 0.04 -17.93 -3.65
N ILE A 7 0.02 -17.25 -4.80
CA ILE A 7 -0.30 -17.88 -6.09
C ILE A 7 0.95 -17.93 -6.96
N LYS A 8 1.27 -19.09 -7.51
CA LYS A 8 2.38 -19.25 -8.46
C LYS A 8 2.03 -18.57 -9.79
N LEU A 9 2.91 -17.71 -10.28
CA LEU A 9 2.82 -17.12 -11.61
C LEU A 9 3.43 -18.08 -12.65
N ASN A 10 2.86 -18.10 -13.85
CA ASN A 10 3.27 -19.03 -14.90
C ASN A 10 3.55 -18.34 -16.24
N ARG A 11 2.54 -17.70 -16.83
CA ARG A 11 2.63 -17.17 -18.20
C ARG A 11 3.31 -15.80 -18.29
N VAL A 12 3.12 -14.96 -17.29
CA VAL A 12 3.72 -13.61 -17.26
C VAL A 12 5.23 -13.67 -16.98
N VAL A 13 5.69 -14.77 -16.42
CA VAL A 13 7.10 -15.05 -16.06
C VAL A 13 7.73 -16.16 -16.93
N GLU A 14 7.11 -16.51 -18.05
CA GLU A 14 7.61 -17.50 -18.95
C GLU A 14 9.01 -17.13 -19.45
N GLY A 15 9.95 -18.05 -19.34
CA GLY A 15 11.37 -17.84 -19.70
C GLY A 15 12.24 -17.18 -18.61
N PHE A 16 11.67 -16.75 -17.49
CA PHE A 16 12.45 -16.17 -16.38
C PHE A 16 13.13 -17.28 -15.57
N LYS A 17 14.33 -16.98 -15.04
CA LYS A 17 15.02 -17.88 -14.09
C LYS A 17 14.34 -17.79 -12.71
N GLY A 18 14.19 -18.92 -12.03
CA GLY A 18 13.62 -18.98 -10.68
C GLY A 18 12.13 -19.30 -10.65
N ASN A 19 11.52 -19.10 -9.48
CA ASN A 19 10.11 -19.34 -9.22
C ASN A 19 9.46 -18.05 -8.69
N TYR A 20 8.35 -17.67 -9.28
CA TYR A 20 7.65 -16.42 -8.98
C TYR A 20 6.26 -16.69 -8.42
N PHE A 21 5.95 -16.00 -7.34
CA PHE A 21 4.67 -16.09 -6.66
C PHE A 21 4.14 -14.69 -6.40
N THR A 22 2.83 -14.54 -6.35
CA THR A 22 2.21 -13.32 -5.87
C THR A 22 1.47 -13.53 -4.56
N LYS A 23 1.68 -12.64 -3.60
CA LYS A 23 0.82 -12.48 -2.43
C LYS A 23 -0.36 -11.61 -2.84
N PHE A 24 -1.52 -12.24 -3.08
CA PHE A 24 -2.65 -11.61 -3.75
C PHE A 24 -3.65 -11.01 -2.75
N GLU A 25 -3.44 -9.76 -2.39
CA GLU A 25 -4.18 -9.03 -1.35
C GLU A 25 -5.60 -8.61 -1.75
N ALA A 26 -5.97 -8.74 -3.03
CA ALA A 26 -7.33 -8.51 -3.49
C ALA A 26 -8.36 -9.49 -2.89
N PHE A 27 -7.92 -10.58 -2.27
CA PHE A 27 -8.78 -11.53 -1.56
C PHE A 27 -9.23 -11.05 -0.17
N ASN A 28 -8.69 -9.96 0.34
CA ASN A 28 -9.28 -9.30 1.51
C ASN A 28 -10.70 -8.78 1.20
N PRO A 29 -11.61 -8.71 2.18
CA PRO A 29 -13.01 -8.25 1.98
C PRO A 29 -13.11 -6.88 1.30
N GLY A 30 -12.21 -5.96 1.62
CA GLY A 30 -12.12 -4.64 0.99
C GLY A 30 -11.29 -4.61 -0.28
N HIS A 31 -10.92 -5.78 -0.82
CA HIS A 31 -10.15 -5.96 -2.05
C HIS A 31 -8.76 -5.30 -2.05
N SER A 32 -8.15 -5.12 -0.88
CA SER A 32 -6.78 -4.60 -0.79
C SER A 32 -6.06 -4.97 0.52
N ASN A 33 -4.74 -4.79 0.51
CA ASN A 33 -3.89 -4.94 1.69
C ASN A 33 -4.20 -3.90 2.80
N LYS A 34 -4.98 -2.87 2.50
CA LYS A 34 -5.34 -1.83 3.47
C LYS A 34 -6.35 -2.30 4.52
N ASP A 35 -7.05 -3.40 4.27
CA ASP A 35 -7.90 -4.02 5.28
C ASP A 35 -7.09 -4.42 6.51
N ARG A 36 -5.85 -4.90 6.30
CA ARG A 36 -4.96 -5.31 7.40
C ARG A 36 -4.64 -4.15 8.33
N ILE A 37 -4.24 -3.00 7.77
CA ILE A 37 -3.89 -1.83 8.58
C ILE A 37 -5.13 -1.21 9.24
N ALA A 38 -6.25 -1.12 8.54
CA ALA A 38 -7.48 -0.59 9.09
C ALA A 38 -7.96 -1.43 10.29
N PHE A 39 -7.96 -2.74 10.13
CA PHE A 39 -8.35 -3.67 11.19
C PHE A 39 -7.40 -3.60 12.39
N HIS A 40 -6.09 -3.70 12.16
CA HIS A 40 -5.09 -3.70 13.22
C HIS A 40 -5.06 -2.40 14.02
N ILE A 41 -5.06 -1.24 13.34
CA ILE A 41 -5.01 0.06 14.01
C ILE A 41 -6.26 0.27 14.87
N ILE A 42 -7.43 -0.10 14.36
CA ILE A 42 -8.69 0.02 15.11
C ILE A 42 -8.69 -0.91 16.33
N GLU A 43 -8.27 -2.17 16.19
CA GLU A 43 -8.19 -3.11 17.33
C GLU A 43 -7.18 -2.66 18.40
N GLU A 44 -6.02 -2.14 17.98
CA GLU A 44 -5.03 -1.60 18.92
C GLU A 44 -5.56 -0.35 19.65
N ALA A 45 -6.31 0.51 18.96
CA ALA A 45 -6.94 1.67 19.57
C ALA A 45 -8.04 1.27 20.58
N GLU A 46 -8.82 0.21 20.29
CA GLU A 46 -9.77 -0.39 21.24
C GLU A 46 -9.05 -0.96 22.46
N ARG A 47 -8.02 -1.77 22.23
CA ARG A 47 -7.26 -2.47 23.28
C ARG A 47 -6.56 -1.49 24.22
N SER A 48 -6.06 -0.38 23.69
CA SER A 48 -5.42 0.68 24.48
C SER A 48 -6.40 1.64 25.16
N GLY A 49 -7.70 1.52 24.89
CA GLY A 49 -8.73 2.42 25.41
C GLY A 49 -8.77 3.80 24.74
N LEU A 50 -8.03 4.01 23.66
CA LEU A 50 -8.07 5.24 22.88
C LEU A 50 -9.36 5.37 22.07
N LEU A 51 -9.94 4.25 21.64
CA LEU A 51 -11.18 4.20 20.87
C LEU A 51 -12.30 3.59 21.71
N LYS A 52 -13.30 4.39 22.03
CA LYS A 52 -14.47 3.97 22.81
C LYS A 52 -15.65 3.64 21.88
N PRO A 53 -16.63 2.83 22.32
CA PRO A 53 -17.83 2.56 21.54
C PRO A 53 -18.50 3.84 21.03
N GLY A 54 -18.82 3.90 19.74
CA GLY A 54 -19.43 5.05 19.09
C GLY A 54 -18.50 6.21 18.75
N ALA A 55 -17.21 6.10 19.04
CA ALA A 55 -16.19 7.09 18.68
C ALA A 55 -16.05 7.25 17.16
N THR A 56 -15.30 8.27 16.75
CA THR A 56 -15.12 8.64 15.34
C THR A 56 -13.70 8.35 14.86
N ILE A 57 -13.58 7.68 13.73
CA ILE A 57 -12.33 7.41 13.04
C ILE A 57 -12.18 8.41 11.90
N ILE A 58 -11.04 9.10 11.83
CA ILE A 58 -10.77 10.16 10.86
C ILE A 58 -9.51 9.81 10.05
N GLU A 59 -9.57 10.01 8.72
CA GLU A 59 -8.39 9.85 7.85
C GLU A 59 -8.50 10.74 6.60
N THR A 60 -7.34 10.98 5.96
CA THR A 60 -7.19 11.75 4.73
C THR A 60 -6.92 10.82 3.55
N THR A 61 -7.95 10.23 2.98
CA THR A 61 -7.81 9.28 1.87
C THR A 61 -9.10 9.06 1.09
N SER A 62 -9.00 9.00 -0.22
CA SER A 62 -10.08 8.56 -1.11
C SER A 62 -9.85 7.16 -1.70
N GLY A 63 -8.74 6.51 -1.32
CA GLY A 63 -8.33 5.22 -1.87
C GLY A 63 -8.71 4.02 -1.01
N ASN A 64 -7.91 2.97 -1.13
CA ASN A 64 -8.13 1.70 -0.45
C ASN A 64 -8.20 1.84 1.08
N THR A 65 -7.37 2.69 1.69
CA THR A 65 -7.39 2.92 3.14
C THR A 65 -8.74 3.47 3.61
N GLY A 66 -9.31 4.44 2.88
CA GLY A 66 -10.63 4.99 3.21
C GLY A 66 -11.73 3.95 3.15
N PHE A 67 -11.71 3.10 2.11
CA PHE A 67 -12.65 1.99 1.99
C PHE A 67 -12.53 1.01 3.16
N SER A 68 -11.31 0.59 3.47
CA SER A 68 -11.05 -0.37 4.54
C SER A 68 -11.44 0.20 5.93
N LEU A 69 -11.14 1.48 6.18
CA LEU A 69 -11.55 2.15 7.41
C LEU A 69 -13.07 2.26 7.52
N ALA A 70 -13.76 2.67 6.44
CA ALA A 70 -15.22 2.73 6.43
C ALA A 70 -15.83 1.35 6.71
N MET A 71 -15.34 0.30 6.04
CA MET A 71 -15.79 -1.08 6.23
C MET A 71 -15.62 -1.55 7.68
N VAL A 72 -14.43 -1.43 8.25
CA VAL A 72 -14.15 -1.88 9.62
C VAL A 72 -14.93 -1.05 10.64
N SER A 73 -15.02 0.28 10.44
CA SER A 73 -15.79 1.17 11.29
C SER A 73 -17.26 0.76 11.34
N MET A 74 -17.89 0.50 10.20
CA MET A 74 -19.31 0.11 10.15
C MET A 74 -19.56 -1.21 10.87
N ILE A 75 -18.69 -2.21 10.67
CA ILE A 75 -18.82 -3.52 11.33
C ILE A 75 -18.67 -3.40 12.85
N LYS A 76 -17.78 -2.54 13.32
CA LYS A 76 -17.49 -2.35 14.74
C LYS A 76 -18.34 -1.27 15.43
N GLY A 77 -19.22 -0.57 14.69
CA GLY A 77 -20.14 0.45 15.25
C GLY A 77 -19.48 1.81 15.52
N TYR A 78 -18.43 2.16 14.76
CA TYR A 78 -17.78 3.47 14.82
C TYR A 78 -18.26 4.40 13.71
N ASN A 79 -18.21 5.70 13.97
CA ASN A 79 -18.35 6.69 12.92
C ASN A 79 -17.04 6.76 12.10
N CYS A 80 -17.16 7.04 10.80
CA CYS A 80 -15.99 7.20 9.92
C CYS A 80 -16.11 8.51 9.14
N ILE A 81 -15.09 9.37 9.27
CA ILE A 81 -14.99 10.64 8.54
C ILE A 81 -13.74 10.61 7.66
N LEU A 82 -13.93 10.87 6.37
CA LEU A 82 -12.85 10.87 5.39
C LEU A 82 -12.75 12.24 4.70
N ALA A 83 -11.61 12.92 4.89
CA ALA A 83 -11.30 14.14 4.15
C ALA A 83 -10.60 13.75 2.84
N VAL A 84 -11.17 14.14 1.71
CA VAL A 84 -10.71 13.74 0.38
C VAL A 84 -10.47 14.95 -0.52
N SER A 85 -9.52 14.83 -1.44
CA SER A 85 -9.28 15.85 -2.45
C SER A 85 -10.39 15.88 -3.49
N SER A 86 -10.77 17.08 -3.98
CA SER A 86 -11.70 17.26 -5.09
C SER A 86 -11.22 16.66 -6.42
N LYS A 87 -9.95 16.22 -6.52
CA LYS A 87 -9.42 15.42 -7.63
C LYS A 87 -9.87 13.96 -7.60
N SER A 88 -10.43 13.49 -6.48
CA SER A 88 -10.96 12.13 -6.36
C SER A 88 -12.15 11.95 -7.30
N SER A 89 -12.23 10.79 -7.96
CA SER A 89 -13.36 10.53 -8.84
C SER A 89 -14.67 10.45 -8.05
N LYS A 90 -15.78 10.82 -8.70
CA LYS A 90 -17.11 10.72 -8.09
C LYS A 90 -17.43 9.30 -7.64
N ASP A 91 -16.99 8.28 -8.40
CA ASP A 91 -17.22 6.88 -8.06
C ASP A 91 -16.55 6.50 -6.74
N LYS A 92 -15.32 6.98 -6.50
CA LYS A 92 -14.64 6.77 -5.22
C LYS A 92 -15.38 7.43 -4.05
N ILE A 93 -15.79 8.70 -4.23
CA ILE A 93 -16.54 9.43 -3.21
C ILE A 93 -17.87 8.72 -2.91
N ASN A 94 -18.62 8.35 -3.95
CA ASN A 94 -19.89 7.64 -3.82
C ASN A 94 -19.72 6.29 -3.13
N MET A 95 -18.68 5.55 -3.47
CA MET A 95 -18.36 4.27 -2.83
C MET A 95 -18.09 4.42 -1.33
N LEU A 96 -17.30 5.41 -0.93
CA LEU A 96 -17.02 5.68 0.48
C LEU A 96 -18.29 6.08 1.24
N SER A 97 -19.13 6.92 0.64
CA SER A 97 -20.43 7.30 1.21
C SER A 97 -21.39 6.12 1.31
N ALA A 98 -21.43 5.25 0.30
CA ALA A 98 -22.24 4.03 0.31
C ALA A 98 -21.80 3.03 1.41
N MET A 99 -20.50 3.06 1.77
CA MET A 99 -19.97 2.31 2.90
C MET A 99 -20.27 2.95 4.26
N GLY A 100 -21.01 4.06 4.31
CA GLY A 100 -21.41 4.73 5.54
C GLY A 100 -20.42 5.79 6.04
N ALA A 101 -19.35 6.09 5.32
CA ALA A 101 -18.43 7.15 5.71
C ALA A 101 -19.02 8.54 5.43
N GLN A 102 -18.81 9.48 6.33
CA GLN A 102 -19.02 10.91 6.07
C GLN A 102 -17.82 11.44 5.30
N VAL A 103 -18.05 11.87 4.05
CA VAL A 103 -16.97 12.32 3.15
C VAL A 103 -16.95 13.84 3.05
N HIS A 104 -15.81 14.45 3.43
CA HIS A 104 -15.54 15.86 3.27
C HIS A 104 -14.66 16.10 2.04
N VAL A 105 -15.24 16.70 1.00
CA VAL A 105 -14.49 17.00 -0.24
C VAL A 105 -13.82 18.36 -0.09
N CYS A 106 -12.49 18.37 -0.14
CA CYS A 106 -11.65 19.55 0.06
C CYS A 106 -11.03 20.01 -1.27
N PRO A 107 -10.78 21.32 -1.47
CA PRO A 107 -10.18 21.83 -2.69
C PRO A 107 -8.78 21.24 -2.93
N ALA A 108 -8.51 20.90 -4.20
CA ALA A 108 -7.24 20.28 -4.60
C ALA A 108 -6.15 21.29 -4.98
N ASN A 109 -6.52 22.55 -5.17
CA ASN A 109 -5.65 23.64 -5.65
C ASN A 109 -5.15 24.55 -4.52
N VAL A 110 -4.99 24.00 -3.34
CA VAL A 110 -4.47 24.67 -2.15
C VAL A 110 -3.21 23.96 -1.66
N VAL A 111 -2.33 24.70 -0.96
CA VAL A 111 -1.15 24.13 -0.31
C VAL A 111 -1.52 23.30 0.91
N ALA A 112 -0.61 22.44 1.36
CA ALA A 112 -0.92 21.45 2.41
C ALA A 112 -1.32 22.11 3.76
N ASP A 113 -0.78 23.25 4.09
CA ASP A 113 -1.05 24.04 5.29
C ASP A 113 -2.21 25.05 5.17
N ASP A 114 -2.87 25.12 4.00
CA ASP A 114 -4.12 25.88 3.85
C ASP A 114 -5.21 25.25 4.73
N PRO A 115 -5.95 26.06 5.55
CA PRO A 115 -7.03 25.54 6.40
C PRO A 115 -8.12 24.75 5.66
N ARG A 116 -8.23 24.92 4.34
CA ARG A 116 -9.19 24.17 3.48
C ARG A 116 -8.61 22.89 2.93
N SER A 117 -7.30 22.64 3.10
CA SER A 117 -6.69 21.38 2.65
C SER A 117 -7.30 20.19 3.39
N TYR A 118 -7.32 19.03 2.74
CA TYR A 118 -7.86 17.83 3.37
C TYR A 118 -7.04 17.41 4.60
N TYR A 119 -5.76 17.77 4.68
CA TYR A 119 -4.94 17.54 5.87
C TYR A 119 -5.39 18.38 7.05
N GLU A 120 -5.54 19.72 6.85
CA GLU A 120 -5.94 20.62 7.92
C GLU A 120 -7.41 20.43 8.32
N VAL A 121 -8.29 20.09 7.37
CA VAL A 121 -9.68 19.72 7.66
C VAL A 121 -9.75 18.49 8.56
N ALA A 122 -8.97 17.42 8.28
CA ALA A 122 -8.94 16.23 9.11
C ALA A 122 -8.39 16.51 10.52
N LYS A 123 -7.31 17.27 10.64
CA LYS A 123 -6.75 17.69 11.94
C LYS A 123 -7.75 18.52 12.76
N ARG A 124 -8.42 19.49 12.11
CA ARG A 124 -9.46 20.28 12.75
C ARG A 124 -10.60 19.43 13.26
N LEU A 125 -11.15 18.55 12.43
CA LEU A 125 -12.23 17.64 12.83
C LEU A 125 -11.81 16.76 14.01
N HIS A 126 -10.59 16.26 14.00
CA HIS A 126 -10.05 15.50 15.14
C HIS A 126 -9.95 16.36 16.40
N SER A 127 -9.58 17.63 16.31
CA SER A 127 -9.53 18.53 17.47
C SER A 127 -10.89 18.92 18.02
N GLU A 128 -11.91 19.01 17.15
CA GLU A 128 -13.28 19.38 17.51
C GLU A 128 -14.09 18.20 18.06
N ILE A 129 -13.84 16.98 17.59
CA ILE A 129 -14.55 15.76 17.99
C ILE A 129 -13.77 15.07 19.11
N LYS A 130 -14.20 15.27 20.36
CA LYS A 130 -13.50 14.79 21.56
C LYS A 130 -13.22 13.28 21.58
N GLU A 131 -14.16 12.47 21.08
CA GLU A 131 -14.03 11.01 21.01
C GLU A 131 -13.72 10.61 19.56
N SER A 132 -12.51 10.93 19.11
CA SER A 132 -12.04 10.58 17.77
C SER A 132 -10.58 10.17 17.77
N ILE A 133 -10.19 9.38 16.78
CA ILE A 133 -8.78 9.08 16.44
C ILE A 133 -8.49 9.50 15.02
N TYR A 134 -7.30 10.06 14.79
CA TYR A 134 -6.75 10.32 13.46
C TYR A 134 -5.73 9.24 13.12
N ILE A 135 -6.01 8.46 12.10
CA ILE A 135 -5.22 7.27 11.72
C ILE A 135 -3.81 7.64 11.29
N ASN A 136 -3.68 8.66 10.42
CA ASN A 136 -2.37 9.19 9.96
C ASN A 136 -1.44 8.10 9.41
N GLN A 137 -1.89 7.36 8.41
CA GLN A 137 -1.26 6.14 7.90
C GLN A 137 0.23 6.27 7.49
N TYR A 138 0.70 7.50 7.19
CA TYR A 138 2.09 7.75 6.78
C TYR A 138 3.07 7.81 7.95
N PHE A 139 2.57 8.16 9.14
CA PHE A 139 3.35 8.43 10.34
C PHE A 139 2.90 7.57 11.53
N ASN A 140 2.25 6.45 11.27
CA ASN A 140 1.70 5.54 12.26
C ASN A 140 2.40 4.18 12.20
N GLU A 141 3.18 3.86 13.23
CA GLU A 141 3.91 2.60 13.34
C GLU A 141 3.00 1.37 13.36
N LEU A 142 1.74 1.49 13.76
CA LEU A 142 0.78 0.40 13.68
C LEU A 142 0.49 -0.05 12.24
N ASN A 143 0.79 0.81 11.24
CA ASN A 143 0.77 0.42 9.84
C ASN A 143 1.87 -0.62 9.53
N VAL A 144 3.06 -0.42 10.05
CA VAL A 144 4.19 -1.37 9.93
C VAL A 144 3.87 -2.64 10.72
N GLU A 145 3.41 -2.48 11.95
CA GLU A 145 3.09 -3.59 12.85
C GLU A 145 2.01 -4.52 12.29
N ALA A 146 1.00 -3.99 11.62
CA ALA A 146 -0.04 -4.78 10.96
C ALA A 146 0.55 -5.80 9.98
N HIS A 147 1.52 -5.40 9.18
CA HIS A 147 2.17 -6.27 8.21
C HIS A 147 3.26 -7.16 8.83
N TYR A 148 3.93 -6.69 9.86
CA TYR A 148 4.86 -7.49 10.65
C TYR A 148 4.16 -8.68 11.32
N ARG A 149 2.95 -8.45 11.88
CA ARG A 149 2.16 -9.48 12.57
C ARG A 149 1.33 -10.36 11.65
N SER A 150 1.15 -10.00 10.39
CA SER A 150 0.28 -10.75 9.48
C SER A 150 0.95 -11.10 8.15
N THR A 151 1.24 -10.13 7.30
CA THR A 151 1.72 -10.35 5.92
C THR A 151 3.07 -11.07 5.89
N GLY A 152 4.03 -10.66 6.71
CA GLY A 152 5.34 -11.28 6.81
C GLY A 152 5.26 -12.75 7.24
N PRO A 153 4.61 -13.08 8.37
CA PRO A 153 4.38 -14.46 8.80
C PRO A 153 3.69 -15.34 7.74
N GLU A 154 2.61 -14.83 7.11
CA GLU A 154 1.91 -15.57 6.06
C GLU A 154 2.82 -15.89 4.87
N ILE A 155 3.63 -14.95 4.40
CA ILE A 155 4.58 -15.18 3.30
C ILE A 155 5.62 -16.23 3.71
N TRP A 156 6.17 -16.13 4.91
CA TRP A 156 7.15 -17.08 5.41
C TRP A 156 6.60 -18.50 5.47
N GLU A 157 5.42 -18.68 6.07
CA GLU A 157 4.74 -19.97 6.18
C GLU A 157 4.39 -20.54 4.80
N GLN A 158 3.75 -19.74 3.93
CA GLN A 158 3.31 -20.16 2.61
C GLN A 158 4.47 -20.50 1.66
N THR A 159 5.65 -19.93 1.89
CA THR A 159 6.88 -20.30 1.17
C THR A 159 7.66 -21.42 1.86
N MET A 160 7.19 -21.93 3.00
CA MET A 160 7.91 -22.88 3.85
C MET A 160 9.31 -22.39 4.23
N GLY A 161 9.45 -21.08 4.49
CA GLY A 161 10.70 -20.43 4.81
C GLY A 161 11.72 -20.35 3.66
N GLN A 162 11.32 -20.63 2.43
CA GLN A 162 12.23 -20.69 1.29
C GLN A 162 12.20 -19.45 0.41
N ILE A 163 11.54 -18.36 0.84
CA ILE A 163 11.57 -17.09 0.12
C ILE A 163 13.00 -16.56 0.05
N THR A 164 13.41 -16.10 -1.14
CA THR A 164 14.71 -15.44 -1.36
C THR A 164 14.57 -13.94 -1.64
N HIS A 165 13.47 -13.53 -2.24
CA HIS A 165 13.23 -12.12 -2.61
C HIS A 165 11.77 -11.73 -2.35
N LEU A 166 11.58 -10.56 -1.74
CA LEU A 166 10.30 -9.87 -1.67
C LEU A 166 10.35 -8.62 -2.55
N VAL A 167 9.40 -8.48 -3.47
CA VAL A 167 9.23 -7.28 -4.30
C VAL A 167 7.89 -6.61 -3.94
N ALA A 168 7.94 -5.39 -3.45
CA ALA A 168 6.75 -4.69 -2.99
C ALA A 168 6.74 -3.20 -3.35
N SER A 169 5.60 -2.71 -3.79
CA SER A 169 5.36 -1.29 -4.03
C SER A 169 5.39 -0.50 -2.72
N SER A 170 6.10 0.63 -2.68
CA SER A 170 6.19 1.51 -1.52
C SER A 170 5.38 2.79 -1.74
N GLY A 171 4.36 3.01 -0.93
CA GLY A 171 3.59 4.24 -0.83
C GLY A 171 3.72 4.83 0.57
N THR A 172 2.98 4.29 1.56
CA THR A 172 3.19 4.63 2.98
C THR A 172 4.42 3.97 3.57
N GLY A 173 4.88 2.88 2.96
CA GLY A 173 5.98 2.06 3.44
C GLY A 173 5.59 0.90 4.35
N GLY A 174 4.44 0.97 5.03
CA GLY A 174 4.08 -0.02 6.06
C GLY A 174 4.10 -1.48 5.58
N THR A 175 3.59 -1.75 4.38
CA THR A 175 3.55 -3.12 3.83
C THR A 175 4.94 -3.71 3.65
N ILE A 176 5.82 -2.97 2.96
CA ILE A 176 7.17 -3.45 2.71
C ILE A 176 7.98 -3.50 4.00
N SER A 177 7.90 -2.47 4.85
CA SER A 177 8.66 -2.37 6.09
C SER A 177 8.30 -3.47 7.09
N GLY A 178 7.00 -3.66 7.35
CA GLY A 178 6.54 -4.69 8.28
C GLY A 178 6.85 -6.10 7.80
N SER A 179 6.60 -6.38 6.52
CA SER A 179 6.92 -7.68 5.93
C SER A 179 8.43 -7.92 5.90
N ALA A 180 9.23 -6.92 5.50
CA ALA A 180 10.68 -7.00 5.44
C ALA A 180 11.30 -7.25 6.81
N LYS A 181 10.90 -6.49 7.82
CA LYS A 181 11.37 -6.67 9.20
C LYS A 181 11.18 -8.10 9.66
N PHE A 182 9.96 -8.64 9.51
CA PHE A 182 9.69 -10.03 9.90
C PHE A 182 10.56 -11.03 9.12
N LEU A 183 10.62 -10.88 7.79
CA LEU A 183 11.37 -11.82 6.94
C LEU A 183 12.87 -11.78 7.22
N LYS A 184 13.45 -10.60 7.43
CA LYS A 184 14.87 -10.43 7.80
C LYS A 184 15.20 -11.00 9.19
N GLU A 185 14.27 -10.96 10.12
CA GLU A 185 14.42 -11.62 11.44
C GLU A 185 14.40 -13.15 11.32
N GLN A 186 13.66 -13.72 10.35
CA GLN A 186 13.68 -15.16 10.09
C GLN A 186 14.92 -15.60 9.28
N ASN A 187 15.28 -14.83 8.27
CA ASN A 187 16.45 -15.07 7.42
C ASN A 187 16.98 -13.72 6.90
N PRO A 188 18.14 -13.24 7.38
CA PRO A 188 18.71 -11.96 6.98
C PRO A 188 19.14 -11.90 5.51
N ASP A 189 19.29 -13.04 4.83
CA ASP A 189 19.70 -13.12 3.42
C ASP A 189 18.54 -12.84 2.45
N VAL A 190 17.29 -12.80 2.92
CA VAL A 190 16.13 -12.45 2.07
C VAL A 190 16.30 -11.04 1.52
N GLN A 191 16.34 -10.92 0.21
CA GLN A 191 16.49 -9.62 -0.48
C GLN A 191 15.14 -8.92 -0.58
N ILE A 192 15.10 -7.66 -0.15
CA ILE A 192 13.89 -6.82 -0.15
C ILE A 192 14.03 -5.74 -1.21
N VAL A 193 13.17 -5.79 -2.21
CA VAL A 193 13.15 -4.81 -3.30
C VAL A 193 11.91 -3.93 -3.18
N GLY A 194 12.13 -2.66 -2.91
CA GLY A 194 11.10 -1.62 -2.98
C GLY A 194 10.86 -1.17 -4.42
N VAL A 195 9.60 -0.93 -4.76
CA VAL A 195 9.25 -0.33 -6.05
C VAL A 195 8.79 1.10 -5.82
N ASP A 196 9.35 2.02 -6.59
CA ASP A 196 9.09 3.45 -6.52
C ASP A 196 8.67 4.00 -7.89
N ALA A 197 8.04 5.17 -7.93
CA ALA A 197 7.65 5.83 -9.17
C ALA A 197 8.67 6.89 -9.59
N TYR A 198 8.80 7.10 -10.90
CA TYR A 198 9.37 8.35 -11.38
C TYR A 198 8.47 9.52 -10.94
N GLY A 199 9.06 10.55 -10.32
CA GLY A 199 8.33 11.63 -9.66
C GLY A 199 8.21 11.49 -8.14
N SER A 200 8.76 10.41 -7.58
CA SER A 200 8.84 10.12 -6.14
C SER A 200 10.27 10.19 -5.61
N VAL A 201 10.41 10.47 -4.33
CA VAL A 201 11.70 10.68 -3.66
C VAL A 201 12.27 9.44 -2.96
N LEU A 202 11.51 8.33 -2.85
CA LEU A 202 11.86 7.23 -1.95
C LEU A 202 13.17 6.54 -2.34
N LYS A 203 13.36 6.22 -3.64
CA LYS A 203 14.61 5.62 -4.13
C LYS A 203 15.81 6.52 -3.84
N LYS A 204 15.71 7.81 -4.24
CA LYS A 204 16.79 8.76 -4.03
C LYS A 204 17.14 8.91 -2.56
N TYR A 205 16.14 9.01 -1.71
CA TYR A 205 16.35 9.08 -0.26
C TYR A 205 17.01 7.82 0.29
N HIS A 206 16.60 6.63 -0.16
CA HIS A 206 17.25 5.38 0.26
C HIS A 206 18.74 5.37 -0.08
N GLU A 207 19.12 5.87 -1.27
CA GLU A 207 20.51 5.87 -1.74
C GLU A 207 21.38 6.96 -1.09
N THR A 208 20.80 8.12 -0.76
CA THR A 208 21.58 9.31 -0.37
C THR A 208 21.25 9.86 1.01
N GLN A 209 20.16 9.42 1.62
CA GLN A 209 19.57 9.97 2.86
C GLN A 209 19.21 11.46 2.75
N GLU A 210 19.07 11.97 1.53
CA GLU A 210 18.69 13.35 1.24
C GLU A 210 17.39 13.41 0.46
N LEU A 211 16.49 14.31 0.85
CA LEU A 211 15.28 14.59 0.08
C LEU A 211 15.64 15.56 -1.05
N ASP A 212 15.61 15.08 -2.29
CA ASP A 212 15.86 15.90 -3.47
C ASP A 212 14.53 16.39 -4.09
N PRO A 213 14.21 17.70 -3.99
CA PRO A 213 12.99 18.25 -4.58
C PRO A 213 12.91 18.10 -6.10
N LYS A 214 14.03 17.90 -6.79
CA LYS A 214 14.08 17.69 -8.26
C LYS A 214 13.46 16.36 -8.68
N GLU A 215 13.40 15.39 -7.77
CA GLU A 215 12.72 14.12 -8.01
C GLU A 215 11.19 14.26 -8.00
N ILE A 216 10.63 15.39 -7.52
CA ILE A 216 9.20 15.60 -7.32
C ILE A 216 8.55 16.18 -8.57
N TYR A 217 7.79 15.35 -9.28
CA TYR A 217 6.94 15.77 -10.39
C TYR A 217 5.71 14.87 -10.52
N PRO A 218 4.65 15.31 -11.23
CA PRO A 218 3.40 14.55 -11.32
C PRO A 218 3.56 13.17 -11.96
N TYR A 219 2.94 12.15 -11.37
CA TYR A 219 2.75 10.81 -11.92
C TYR A 219 1.34 10.31 -11.62
N ARG A 220 0.91 9.19 -12.24
CA ARG A 220 -0.49 8.75 -12.24
C ARG A 220 -0.76 7.54 -11.36
N ILE A 221 0.25 6.76 -10.99
CA ILE A 221 0.09 5.55 -10.17
C ILE A 221 -0.36 5.95 -8.78
N GLU A 222 -1.60 5.59 -8.43
CA GLU A 222 -2.09 5.78 -7.07
C GLU A 222 -1.52 4.70 -6.14
N GLY A 223 -1.10 5.10 -4.95
CA GLY A 223 -0.59 4.18 -3.91
C GLY A 223 0.88 3.82 -4.03
N LEU A 224 1.60 4.33 -5.05
CA LEU A 224 3.04 4.17 -5.22
C LEU A 224 3.74 5.52 -5.09
N GLY A 225 4.93 5.50 -4.48
CA GLY A 225 5.80 6.68 -4.39
C GLY A 225 5.26 7.78 -3.48
N LYS A 226 6.13 8.72 -3.13
CA LYS A 226 5.80 9.91 -2.30
C LYS A 226 6.69 11.09 -2.64
N ASN A 227 6.21 12.28 -2.27
CA ASN A 227 6.96 13.55 -2.27
C ASN A 227 7.44 13.98 -0.88
N LEU A 228 7.34 13.09 0.09
CA LEU A 228 7.79 13.22 1.47
C LEU A 228 8.31 11.86 1.95
N ILE A 229 8.98 11.84 3.08
CA ILE A 229 9.50 10.60 3.67
C ILE A 229 8.56 10.15 4.79
N PRO A 230 7.77 9.07 4.57
CA PRO A 230 6.90 8.52 5.61
C PRO A 230 7.74 7.84 6.70
N THR A 231 7.40 8.04 7.97
CA THR A 231 8.08 7.30 9.07
C THR A 231 7.76 5.81 9.06
N ALA A 232 6.64 5.41 8.46
CA ALA A 232 6.29 4.01 8.25
C ALA A 232 7.13 3.31 7.14
N THR A 233 8.08 4.03 6.50
CA THR A 233 9.06 3.42 5.60
C THR A 233 10.38 3.20 6.34
N HIS A 234 10.63 1.97 6.75
CA HIS A 234 11.85 1.54 7.42
C HIS A 234 12.91 1.14 6.38
N PHE A 235 13.66 2.11 5.90
CA PHE A 235 14.62 1.94 4.82
C PHE A 235 15.74 0.95 5.14
N GLU A 236 16.05 0.77 6.41
CA GLU A 236 17.09 -0.16 6.92
C GLU A 236 16.79 -1.64 6.60
N TYR A 237 15.53 -2.00 6.34
CA TYR A 237 15.15 -3.36 5.95
C TYR A 237 15.04 -3.55 4.43
N ILE A 238 15.23 -2.48 3.63
CA ILE A 238 15.07 -2.51 2.18
C ILE A 238 16.45 -2.50 1.54
N ASP A 239 16.77 -3.53 0.75
CA ASP A 239 18.09 -3.67 0.15
C ASP A 239 18.25 -2.81 -1.11
N ARG A 240 17.15 -2.58 -1.84
CA ARG A 240 17.19 -1.87 -3.13
C ARG A 240 15.83 -1.26 -3.48
N PHE A 241 15.84 -0.17 -4.24
CA PHE A 241 14.66 0.37 -4.91
C PHE A 241 14.80 0.35 -6.43
N VAL A 242 13.70 0.03 -7.12
CA VAL A 242 13.55 0.08 -8.58
C VAL A 242 12.49 1.11 -8.93
N LYS A 243 12.77 2.05 -9.86
CA LYS A 243 11.75 2.98 -10.37
C LYS A 243 11.07 2.44 -11.60
N VAL A 244 9.78 2.68 -11.70
CA VAL A 244 8.93 2.31 -12.83
C VAL A 244 8.12 3.51 -13.33
N THR A 245 7.77 3.51 -14.61
CA THR A 245 6.92 4.54 -15.20
C THR A 245 5.44 4.19 -15.07
N ASP A 246 4.58 5.21 -15.22
CA ASP A 246 3.13 5.03 -15.27
C ASP A 246 2.69 4.09 -16.40
N GLU A 247 3.26 4.29 -17.59
CA GLU A 247 2.90 3.55 -18.80
C GLU A 247 3.26 2.07 -18.67
N GLU A 248 4.51 1.76 -18.33
CA GLU A 248 4.97 0.38 -18.12
C GLU A 248 4.12 -0.33 -17.06
N SER A 249 3.82 0.34 -15.96
CA SER A 249 3.01 -0.22 -14.87
C SER A 249 1.58 -0.55 -15.32
N ALA A 250 0.94 0.33 -16.13
CA ALA A 250 -0.38 0.09 -16.67
C ALA A 250 -0.39 -1.07 -17.68
N HIS A 251 0.59 -1.09 -18.59
CA HIS A 251 0.75 -2.17 -19.56
C HIS A 251 0.97 -3.51 -18.89
N THR A 252 1.84 -3.55 -17.88
CA THR A 252 2.14 -4.78 -17.14
C THR A 252 0.95 -5.25 -16.29
N ALA A 253 0.15 -4.36 -15.70
CA ALA A 253 -1.09 -4.74 -15.02
C ALA A 253 -2.07 -5.44 -15.97
N ARG A 254 -2.23 -4.91 -17.19
CA ARG A 254 -3.05 -5.55 -18.25
C ARG A 254 -2.48 -6.89 -18.70
N GLU A 255 -1.16 -6.99 -18.80
CA GLU A 255 -0.48 -8.24 -19.17
C GLU A 255 -0.70 -9.33 -18.12
N VAL A 256 -0.52 -9.01 -16.82
CA VAL A 256 -0.84 -9.91 -15.72
C VAL A 256 -2.29 -10.38 -15.81
N THR A 257 -3.22 -9.45 -16.03
CA THR A 257 -4.65 -9.77 -16.15
C THR A 257 -4.91 -10.75 -17.32
N ARG A 258 -4.31 -10.51 -18.48
CA ARG A 258 -4.53 -11.35 -19.68
C ARG A 258 -3.84 -12.70 -19.61
N LYS A 259 -2.65 -12.76 -19.01
CA LYS A 259 -1.84 -13.97 -18.96
C LYS A 259 -2.15 -14.87 -17.77
N GLU A 260 -2.45 -14.27 -16.61
CA GLU A 260 -2.68 -15.01 -15.36
C GLU A 260 -4.16 -15.07 -14.95
N GLY A 261 -5.04 -14.31 -15.60
CA GLY A 261 -6.45 -14.23 -15.22
C GLY A 261 -6.70 -13.43 -13.93
N MET A 262 -5.70 -12.70 -13.42
CA MET A 262 -5.78 -11.91 -12.20
C MET A 262 -6.04 -10.44 -12.54
N PHE A 263 -7.24 -9.93 -12.24
CA PHE A 263 -7.54 -8.52 -12.47
C PHE A 263 -6.94 -7.67 -11.35
N VAL A 264 -5.71 -7.21 -11.56
CA VAL A 264 -4.88 -6.53 -10.58
C VAL A 264 -4.89 -5.01 -10.74
N GLY A 265 -4.62 -4.30 -9.63
CA GLY A 265 -4.48 -2.85 -9.63
C GLY A 265 -3.14 -2.36 -10.18
N TYR A 266 -3.02 -1.05 -10.27
CA TYR A 266 -1.88 -0.35 -10.86
C TYR A 266 -0.55 -0.66 -10.17
N THR A 267 -0.56 -0.69 -8.83
CA THR A 267 0.64 -0.99 -8.03
C THR A 267 1.12 -2.44 -8.16
N SER A 268 0.22 -3.36 -8.50
CA SER A 268 0.59 -4.74 -8.84
C SER A 268 1.33 -4.80 -10.18
N GLY A 269 0.86 -4.03 -11.18
CA GLY A 269 1.55 -3.85 -12.44
C GLY A 269 2.95 -3.25 -12.25
N ALA A 270 3.07 -2.25 -11.38
CA ALA A 270 4.34 -1.64 -11.01
C ALA A 270 5.31 -2.65 -10.39
N ALA A 271 4.83 -3.47 -9.45
CA ALA A 271 5.65 -4.51 -8.81
C ALA A 271 6.13 -5.57 -9.80
N MET A 272 5.25 -6.02 -10.69
CA MET A 272 5.64 -6.98 -11.74
C MET A 272 6.57 -6.35 -12.78
N GLN A 273 6.41 -5.06 -13.11
CA GLN A 273 7.30 -4.34 -14.00
C GLN A 273 8.72 -4.23 -13.43
N ALA A 274 8.84 -3.94 -12.13
CA ALA A 274 10.14 -3.96 -11.46
C ALA A 274 10.81 -5.34 -11.53
N VAL A 275 10.04 -6.42 -11.40
CA VAL A 275 10.57 -7.78 -11.60
C VAL A 275 11.10 -7.98 -13.00
N LYS A 276 10.40 -7.50 -14.05
CA LYS A 276 10.90 -7.60 -15.44
C LYS A 276 12.22 -6.87 -15.63
N GLN A 277 12.35 -5.64 -15.10
CA GLN A 277 13.61 -4.90 -15.15
C GLN A 277 14.75 -5.65 -14.47
N LEU A 278 14.47 -6.26 -13.31
CA LEU A 278 15.45 -7.06 -12.57
C LEU A 278 15.85 -8.35 -13.32
N VAL A 279 14.92 -8.95 -14.07
CA VAL A 279 15.23 -10.10 -14.96
C VAL A 279 16.17 -9.69 -16.09
N GLU A 280 15.97 -8.51 -16.68
CA GLU A 280 16.85 -7.94 -17.71
C GLU A 280 18.26 -7.66 -17.17
N GLU A 281 18.39 -7.35 -15.87
CA GLU A 281 19.67 -7.18 -15.17
C GLU A 281 20.32 -8.51 -14.73
N ASP A 282 19.71 -9.66 -15.03
CA ASP A 282 20.12 -11.00 -14.55
C ASP A 282 20.22 -11.12 -13.03
N TYR A 283 19.34 -10.38 -12.32
CA TYR A 283 19.32 -10.28 -10.85
C TYR A 283 18.87 -11.58 -10.17
N PHE A 284 18.01 -12.36 -10.83
CA PHE A 284 17.50 -13.62 -10.32
C PHE A 284 18.18 -14.83 -10.95
N ASP A 285 18.38 -15.87 -10.17
CA ASP A 285 18.93 -17.14 -10.61
C ASP A 285 17.88 -18.27 -10.56
N LYS A 286 18.31 -19.51 -10.90
CA LYS A 286 17.41 -20.68 -10.92
C LYS A 286 16.90 -21.09 -9.53
N SER A 287 17.61 -20.73 -8.46
CA SER A 287 17.25 -21.03 -7.07
C SER A 287 16.31 -19.97 -6.48
N SER A 288 16.20 -18.82 -7.14
CA SER A 288 15.39 -17.69 -6.65
C SER A 288 13.93 -18.07 -6.49
N LYS A 289 13.38 -17.77 -5.31
CA LYS A 289 11.97 -17.85 -4.96
C LYS A 289 11.47 -16.45 -4.62
N VAL A 290 10.84 -15.82 -5.61
CA VAL A 290 10.45 -14.42 -5.59
C VAL A 290 8.97 -14.29 -5.23
N VAL A 291 8.66 -13.55 -4.17
CA VAL A 291 7.29 -13.17 -3.82
C VAL A 291 7.05 -11.72 -4.21
N ILE A 292 6.02 -11.49 -5.01
CA ILE A 292 5.62 -10.17 -5.52
C ILE A 292 4.32 -9.78 -4.84
N MET A 293 4.28 -8.62 -4.19
CA MET A 293 3.05 -8.10 -3.61
C MET A 293 2.10 -7.58 -4.68
N PHE A 294 0.90 -8.15 -4.76
CA PHE A 294 -0.21 -7.60 -5.54
C PHE A 294 -1.23 -6.98 -4.58
N PRO A 295 -1.12 -5.66 -4.32
CA PRO A 295 -1.78 -5.03 -3.18
C PRO A 295 -3.29 -4.94 -3.27
N ASP A 296 -3.87 -4.90 -4.47
CA ASP A 296 -5.29 -4.64 -4.65
C ASP A 296 -5.87 -5.13 -6.00
N HIS A 297 -7.19 -5.00 -6.11
CA HIS A 297 -7.97 -5.40 -7.27
C HIS A 297 -8.07 -4.27 -8.32
N GLY A 298 -8.06 -4.63 -9.61
CA GLY A 298 -8.11 -3.70 -10.75
C GLY A 298 -9.40 -2.90 -10.86
N SER A 299 -10.50 -3.36 -10.27
CA SER A 299 -11.79 -2.66 -10.29
C SER A 299 -11.76 -1.24 -9.71
N ARG A 300 -10.73 -0.93 -8.90
CA ARG A 300 -10.51 0.42 -8.36
C ARG A 300 -9.98 1.42 -9.38
N TYR A 301 -9.58 0.96 -10.57
CA TYR A 301 -8.82 1.72 -11.57
C TYR A 301 -9.40 1.63 -12.99
N MET A 302 -10.69 1.27 -13.14
CA MET A 302 -11.35 1.04 -14.44
C MET A 302 -11.20 2.19 -15.44
N SER A 303 -11.08 3.43 -14.96
CA SER A 303 -10.86 4.60 -15.81
C SER A 303 -9.38 4.91 -16.10
N LYS A 304 -8.43 4.12 -15.56
CA LYS A 304 -7.00 4.43 -15.61
C LYS A 304 -6.14 3.31 -16.22
N ILE A 305 -6.59 2.07 -16.15
CA ILE A 305 -5.89 0.89 -16.68
C ILE A 305 -6.74 0.09 -17.68
#